data_156e28d9035f48d104f49346696f2700
#
_entry.id   156e28d9035f48d104f49346696f2700
#
_cell.length_a   1.000
_cell.length_b   1.000
_cell.length_c   1.000
_cell.angle_alpha   90.00
_cell.angle_beta   90.00
_cell.angle_gamma   90.00
#
_symmetry.space_group_name_H-M   'P 1'
#
loop_
_entity.id
_entity.type
_entity.pdbx_description
1 polymer ?
#
loop_
_entity_poly.entity_id
_entity_poly.type
_entity_poly.pdbx_seq_one_letter_code
_entity_poly.pdbx_strand_id
1 'polypeptide(L)'
;MHDWTLVSLTFDWQGASATLSLRNPSSETVSLVAENVVNLLMPKRDEWGRSVSVNEVAGPTLQSDGTQTLRIEMQSGDVIEITAGSFVLPY
;
A
#
# COMPACT_ATOMS: atom_id res chain seq x y z
N MET A 1 -2.88 -10.73 -0.51
CA MET A 1 -3.85 -9.63 -0.33
C MET A 1 -4.88 -9.52 -1.45
N HIS A 2 -4.93 -10.49 -2.34
CA HIS A 2 -5.94 -10.49 -3.40
C HIS A 2 -7.34 -10.41 -2.78
N ASP A 3 -8.19 -9.55 -3.35
CA ASP A 3 -9.56 -9.26 -2.89
C ASP A 3 -9.68 -8.62 -1.49
N TRP A 4 -8.58 -8.23 -0.87
CA TRP A 4 -8.65 -7.41 0.32
C TRP A 4 -9.17 -6.01 -0.05
N THR A 5 -9.85 -5.38 0.88
CA THR A 5 -10.40 -4.04 0.66
C THR A 5 -9.47 -2.99 1.26
N LEU A 6 -9.05 -2.03 0.44
CA LEU A 6 -8.33 -0.87 0.93
C LEU A 6 -9.33 0.12 1.52
N VAL A 7 -9.22 0.37 2.82
CA VAL A 7 -10.15 1.27 3.53
C VAL A 7 -9.61 2.70 3.50
N SER A 8 -8.35 2.87 3.87
CA SER A 8 -7.75 4.20 3.92
C SER A 8 -6.24 4.12 3.84
N LEU A 9 -5.63 5.26 3.48
CA LEU A 9 -4.20 5.46 3.57
C LEU A 9 -3.98 6.76 4.33
N THR A 10 -3.17 6.70 5.36
CA THR A 10 -2.81 7.87 6.16
C THR A 10 -1.32 8.08 6.08
N PHE A 11 -0.91 9.29 5.73
CA PHE A 11 0.50 9.65 5.64
C PHE A 11 0.83 10.65 6.74
N ASP A 12 1.81 10.32 7.57
CA ASP A 12 2.36 11.23 8.57
C ASP A 12 3.63 11.86 8.00
N TRP A 13 3.52 13.12 7.64
CA TRP A 13 4.62 13.84 6.99
C TRP A 13 5.83 13.95 7.91
N GLN A 14 5.59 14.33 9.17
CA GLN A 14 6.67 14.56 10.12
C GLN A 14 7.40 13.27 10.48
N GLY A 15 6.65 12.19 10.65
CA GLY A 15 7.23 10.88 10.95
C GLY A 15 7.69 10.10 9.72
N ALA A 16 7.41 10.61 8.52
CA ALA A 16 7.71 9.95 7.26
C ALA A 16 7.18 8.51 7.22
N SER A 17 5.96 8.31 7.70
CA SER A 17 5.32 7.00 7.75
C SER A 17 3.99 7.00 7.01
N ALA A 18 3.66 5.86 6.41
CA ALA A 18 2.38 5.65 5.76
C ALA A 18 1.71 4.42 6.36
N THR A 19 0.43 4.53 6.67
CA THR A 19 -0.36 3.43 7.21
C THR A 19 -1.53 3.16 6.28
N LEU A 20 -1.61 1.95 5.76
CA LEU A 20 -2.74 1.50 4.97
C LEU A 20 -3.62 0.64 5.87
N SER A 21 -4.88 1.02 5.97
CA SER A 21 -5.89 0.22 6.66
C SER A 21 -6.62 -0.63 5.63
N LEU A 22 -6.62 -1.93 5.85
CA LEU A 22 -7.19 -2.90 4.93
C LEU A 22 -8.18 -3.79 5.68
N ARG A 23 -9.14 -4.31 4.95
CA ARG A 23 -10.05 -5.34 5.45
C ARG A 23 -9.75 -6.63 4.71
N ASN A 24 -9.42 -7.68 5.44
CA ASN A 24 -9.15 -8.99 4.85
C ASN A 24 -10.46 -9.74 4.53
N PRO A 25 -10.39 -10.91 3.87
CA PRO A 25 -11.62 -11.68 3.55
C PRO A 25 -12.44 -12.12 4.76
N SER A 26 -11.83 -12.17 5.93
CA SER A 26 -12.54 -12.48 7.19
C SER A 26 -13.16 -11.25 7.83
N SER A 27 -13.20 -10.11 7.13
CA SER A 27 -13.76 -8.84 7.60
C SER A 27 -12.99 -8.24 8.78
N GLU A 28 -11.76 -8.67 9.00
CA GLU A 28 -10.89 -8.08 10.01
C GLU A 28 -10.16 -6.89 9.44
N THR A 29 -10.04 -5.81 10.23
CA THR A 29 -9.25 -4.66 9.86
C THR A 29 -7.80 -4.90 10.27
N VAL A 30 -6.91 -4.80 9.30
CA VAL A 30 -5.47 -5.00 9.49
C VAL A 30 -4.72 -3.80 8.92
N SER A 31 -3.48 -3.63 9.32
CA SER A 31 -2.68 -2.48 8.89
C SER A 31 -1.38 -2.93 8.25
N LEU A 32 -1.02 -2.21 7.18
CA LEU A 32 0.30 -2.27 6.57
C LEU A 32 0.97 -0.93 6.86
N VAL A 33 2.17 -0.96 7.44
CA VAL A 33 2.87 0.26 7.82
C VAL A 33 4.19 0.35 7.07
N ALA A 34 4.43 1.49 6.43
CA ALA A 34 5.71 1.82 5.80
C ALA A 34 6.40 2.86 6.66
N GLU A 35 7.66 2.61 7.02
CA GLU A 35 8.45 3.49 7.86
C GLU A 35 9.62 4.06 7.06
N ASN A 36 9.96 5.32 7.35
CA ASN A 36 10.99 6.06 6.63
C ASN A 36 10.66 6.11 5.13
N VAL A 37 9.48 6.58 4.82
CA VAL A 37 8.98 6.69 3.44
C VAL A 37 9.77 7.78 2.71
N VAL A 38 10.30 7.44 1.55
CA VAL A 38 11.00 8.40 0.68
C VAL A 38 10.21 8.72 -0.58
N ASN A 39 9.25 7.87 -0.94
CA ASN A 39 8.38 8.11 -2.09
C ASN A 39 7.05 7.41 -1.91
N LEU A 40 5.98 8.10 -2.27
CA LEU A 40 4.64 7.56 -2.26
C LEU A 40 3.92 8.05 -3.51
N LEU A 41 3.51 7.12 -4.36
CA LEU A 41 2.69 7.39 -5.53
C LEU A 41 1.35 6.70 -5.32
N MET A 42 0.29 7.49 -5.39
CA MET A 42 -1.07 6.98 -5.18
C MET A 42 -2.01 7.56 -6.24
N PRO A 43 -1.92 7.08 -7.49
CA PRO A 43 -2.85 7.51 -8.52
C PRO A 43 -4.23 6.93 -8.27
N LYS A 44 -5.23 7.74 -8.54
CA LYS A 44 -6.63 7.29 -8.58
C LYS A 44 -7.27 7.99 -9.78
N ARG A 45 -6.95 7.48 -10.97
CA ARG A 45 -7.32 8.12 -12.24
C ARG A 45 -8.57 7.54 -12.86
N ASP A 46 -8.94 6.36 -12.43
CA ASP A 46 -10.04 5.66 -13.07
C ASP A 46 -11.36 6.10 -12.46
N GLU A 47 -12.20 6.71 -13.28
CA GLU A 47 -13.53 7.12 -12.85
C GLU A 47 -14.41 5.93 -12.49
N TRP A 48 -14.10 4.77 -13.03
CA TRP A 48 -14.72 3.50 -12.70
C TRP A 48 -14.20 2.97 -11.37
N GLY A 49 -13.23 3.65 -10.79
CA GLY A 49 -12.42 3.22 -9.65
C GLY A 49 -13.10 3.29 -8.31
N ARG A 50 -14.33 2.81 -8.23
CA ARG A 50 -14.89 2.46 -6.92
C ARG A 50 -14.35 1.12 -6.44
N SER A 51 -13.51 0.49 -7.24
CA SER A 51 -12.88 -0.74 -6.79
C SER A 51 -11.87 -0.39 -5.71
N VAL A 52 -12.25 -0.64 -4.48
CA VAL A 52 -11.39 -0.53 -3.32
C VAL A 52 -10.65 -1.84 -3.06
N SER A 53 -10.84 -2.82 -3.95
CA SER A 53 -10.26 -4.14 -3.81
C SER A 53 -8.86 -4.20 -4.40
N VAL A 54 -7.96 -4.87 -3.68
CA VAL A 54 -6.60 -5.15 -4.12
C VAL A 54 -6.62 -6.32 -5.11
N ASN A 55 -5.92 -6.14 -6.23
CA ASN A 55 -5.72 -7.23 -7.19
C ASN A 55 -4.46 -8.01 -6.88
N GLU A 56 -3.34 -7.34 -6.72
CA GLU A 56 -2.05 -7.99 -6.52
C GLU A 56 -1.11 -7.10 -5.71
N VAL A 57 -0.22 -7.73 -4.95
CA VAL A 57 0.86 -7.05 -4.22
C VAL A 57 2.19 -7.61 -4.70
N ALA A 58 3.10 -6.72 -5.08
CA ALA A 58 4.46 -7.08 -5.48
C ALA A 58 5.46 -6.44 -4.52
N GLY A 59 6.31 -7.24 -3.94
CA GLY A 59 7.33 -6.79 -3.00
C GLY A 59 6.97 -7.10 -1.55
N PRO A 60 7.64 -6.46 -0.58
CA PRO A 60 8.66 -5.42 -0.77
C PRO A 60 9.91 -5.94 -1.48
N THR A 61 10.45 -5.13 -2.40
CA THR A 61 11.65 -5.47 -3.15
C THR A 61 12.80 -4.58 -2.72
N LEU A 62 13.91 -5.17 -2.31
CA LEU A 62 15.08 -4.42 -1.86
C LEU A 62 15.73 -3.71 -3.04
N GLN A 63 16.01 -2.43 -2.88
CA GLN A 63 16.70 -1.59 -3.85
C GLN A 63 18.19 -1.53 -3.52
N SER A 64 19.00 -1.07 -4.48
CA SER A 64 20.44 -0.97 -4.31
C SER A 64 20.88 0.04 -3.24
N ASP A 65 20.02 1.02 -2.92
CA ASP A 65 20.29 2.04 -1.91
C ASP A 65 19.85 1.63 -0.50
N GLY A 66 19.37 0.40 -0.32
CA GLY A 66 18.91 -0.11 0.96
C GLY A 66 17.43 0.12 1.25
N THR A 67 16.74 0.90 0.43
CA THR A 67 15.28 1.05 0.56
C THR A 67 14.55 -0.15 -0.02
N GLN A 68 13.26 -0.23 0.26
CA GLN A 68 12.38 -1.26 -0.28
C GLN A 68 11.22 -0.61 -1.01
N THR A 69 10.78 -1.23 -2.10
CA THR A 69 9.63 -0.77 -2.85
C THR A 69 8.52 -1.81 -2.81
N LEU A 70 7.33 -1.35 -2.44
CA LEU A 70 6.11 -2.15 -2.44
C LEU A 70 5.15 -1.57 -3.48
N ARG A 71 4.55 -2.45 -4.28
CA ARG A 71 3.53 -2.07 -5.25
C ARG A 71 2.24 -2.80 -4.95
N ILE A 72 1.16 -2.04 -4.86
CA ILE A 72 -0.17 -2.58 -4.64
C ILE A 72 -1.01 -2.20 -5.86
N GLU A 73 -1.35 -3.19 -6.67
CA GLU A 73 -2.24 -3.01 -7.80
C GLU A 73 -3.67 -3.18 -7.34
N MET A 74 -4.47 -2.16 -7.61
CA MET A 74 -5.91 -2.22 -7.34
C MET A 74 -6.63 -2.88 -8.51
N GLN A 75 -7.83 -3.38 -8.28
CA GLN A 75 -8.63 -3.99 -9.35
C GLN A 75 -9.04 -2.99 -10.43
N SER A 76 -9.00 -1.70 -10.13
CA SER A 76 -9.16 -0.64 -11.12
C SER A 76 -8.01 -0.55 -12.12
N GLY A 77 -6.86 -1.14 -11.80
CA GLY A 77 -5.63 -1.01 -12.56
C GLY A 77 -4.67 0.05 -12.03
N ASP A 78 -5.12 0.89 -11.10
CA ASP A 78 -4.22 1.85 -10.46
C ASP A 78 -3.21 1.13 -9.58
N VAL A 79 -1.98 1.62 -9.56
CA VAL A 79 -0.90 1.04 -8.77
C VAL A 79 -0.43 2.04 -7.73
N ILE A 80 -0.52 1.65 -6.46
CA ILE A 80 0.08 2.39 -5.36
C ILE A 80 1.51 1.91 -5.21
N GLU A 81 2.46 2.83 -5.24
CA GLU A 81 3.88 2.52 -5.08
C GLU A 81 4.43 3.24 -3.86
N ILE A 82 5.04 2.49 -2.97
CA ILE A 82 5.65 3.04 -1.75
C ILE A 82 7.10 2.59 -1.70
N THR A 83 8.01 3.55 -1.59
CA THR A 83 9.42 3.29 -1.34
C THR A 83 9.76 3.79 0.07
N ALA A 84 10.26 2.90 0.89
CA ALA A 84 10.47 3.17 2.31
C ALA A 84 11.68 2.40 2.85
N GLY A 85 12.12 2.76 4.04
CA GLY A 85 13.20 2.05 4.71
C GLY A 85 12.80 0.67 5.19
N SER A 86 11.55 0.51 5.62
CA SER A 86 11.04 -0.77 6.09
C SER A 86 9.52 -0.83 5.99
N PHE A 87 8.99 -2.03 6.06
CA PHE A 87 7.56 -2.29 6.06
C PHE A 87 7.19 -3.26 7.19
N VAL A 88 6.06 -2.99 7.83
CA VAL A 88 5.41 -3.94 8.72
C VAL A 88 4.18 -4.45 7.98
N LEU A 89 4.22 -5.71 7.58
CA LEU A 89 3.17 -6.30 6.75
C LEU A 89 2.08 -6.93 7.63
N PRO A 90 0.83 -6.98 7.13
CA PRO A 90 -0.29 -7.53 7.91
C PRO A 90 -0.37 -9.06 7.85
N TYR A 91 0.66 -9.70 7.34
CA TYR A 91 0.70 -11.17 7.21
C TYR A 91 2.10 -11.73 7.44
#